data_7035d6da8da11c83763020699d08045b
#
_entry.id   7035d6da8da11c83763020699d08045b
#
_cell.length_a   1.000
_cell.length_b   1.000
_cell.length_c   1.000
_cell.angle_alpha   90.00
_cell.angle_beta   90.00
_cell.angle_gamma   90.00
#
_symmetry.space_group_name_H-M   'P 1'
#
loop_
_entity.id
_entity.type
_entity.pdbx_description
1 polymer ?
#
loop_
_entity_poly.entity_id
_entity_poly.type
_entity_poly.pdbx_seq_one_letter_code
_entity_poly.pdbx_strand_id
1 'polypeptide(L)'
;MQQRPLGNSGIRVGRLALGTMTWGRTTDEYEARDQLAAFLDAGGTLIDTADVYAEGVCEELLGTLIQEFDCRDSVVVATKAVSLPNTERRFNASRGHLLDALDRSLKRLDVDHIDLWQMHAWDTYTPLEETLSAIDSAIASGKVRYAGMSNYSGWQSARACTMQQLKPGSTPLITTQMEYSLLERGVEREIVPAAKSLGIGILPWSPLGRGVLTGKYRHSIPIDSRGASPDTSAFVNLYSDERAKRIVDALATAAQGLDASPAEVALAWLRDRPGVIAPILGARTNAQLLLALGSEELELPEEITAALNDISDPHMGYPES
;
A
#
# COMPACT_ATOMS: atom_id res chain seq x y z
N MET A 1 -9.04 2.85 16.10
CA MET A 1 -8.77 1.86 15.03
C MET A 1 -8.28 0.54 15.63
N GLN A 2 -8.81 -0.59 15.21
CA GLN A 2 -8.32 -1.90 15.64
C GLN A 2 -6.92 -2.17 15.10
N GLN A 3 -6.11 -2.94 15.84
CA GLN A 3 -4.73 -3.23 15.44
C GLN A 3 -4.53 -4.71 15.09
N ARG A 4 -3.69 -4.97 14.09
CA ARG A 4 -3.29 -6.31 13.62
C ARG A 4 -1.77 -6.48 13.70
N PRO A 5 -1.24 -7.69 13.91
CA PRO A 5 0.19 -7.94 13.76
C PRO A 5 0.62 -7.71 12.30
N LEU A 6 1.75 -7.08 12.09
CA LEU A 6 2.31 -6.83 10.76
C LEU A 6 3.10 -8.06 10.29
N GLY A 7 2.42 -8.96 9.59
CA GLY A 7 2.98 -10.27 9.26
C GLY A 7 3.32 -11.07 10.52
N ASN A 8 4.25 -12.01 10.39
CA ASN A 8 4.74 -12.80 11.53
C ASN A 8 5.84 -12.03 12.30
N SER A 9 5.45 -10.91 12.91
CA SER A 9 6.34 -10.06 13.69
C SER A 9 5.70 -9.56 14.99
N GLY A 10 6.48 -8.96 15.86
CA GLY A 10 6.00 -8.38 17.13
C GLY A 10 5.37 -6.99 16.96
N ILE A 11 5.51 -6.36 15.79
CA ILE A 11 4.94 -5.02 15.55
C ILE A 11 3.44 -5.13 15.22
N ARG A 12 2.66 -4.19 15.72
CA ARG A 12 1.22 -4.10 15.45
C ARG A 12 0.90 -2.75 14.80
N VAL A 13 -0.03 -2.77 13.85
CA VAL A 13 -0.47 -1.57 13.13
C VAL A 13 -2.00 -1.53 13.04
N GLY A 14 -2.54 -0.33 12.85
CA GLY A 14 -3.95 -0.16 12.51
C GLY A 14 -4.31 -0.91 11.23
N ARG A 15 -5.54 -1.35 11.10
CA ARG A 15 -6.01 -2.11 9.92
C ARG A 15 -6.37 -1.25 8.70
N LEU A 16 -6.04 0.05 8.75
CA LEU A 16 -5.96 0.99 7.61
C LEU A 16 -4.63 1.74 7.73
N ALA A 17 -4.00 2.04 6.60
CA ALA A 17 -2.75 2.78 6.53
C ALA A 17 -2.92 4.09 5.78
N LEU A 18 -2.16 5.13 6.14
CA LEU A 18 -2.12 6.40 5.43
C LEU A 18 -1.04 6.36 4.35
N GLY A 19 -1.42 6.56 3.08
CA GLY A 19 -0.51 6.67 1.94
C GLY A 19 -0.27 8.12 1.55
N THR A 20 0.99 8.51 1.37
CA THR A 20 1.41 9.90 1.15
C THR A 20 1.75 10.23 -0.31
N MET A 21 1.52 9.32 -1.28
CA MET A 21 1.95 9.48 -2.69
C MET A 21 1.47 10.78 -3.36
N THR A 22 0.37 11.38 -2.88
CA THR A 22 -0.19 12.62 -3.42
C THR A 22 0.39 13.89 -2.78
N TRP A 23 1.08 13.77 -1.65
CA TRP A 23 1.63 14.88 -0.88
C TRP A 23 2.75 15.59 -1.65
N GLY A 24 2.76 16.93 -1.60
CA GLY A 24 3.72 17.73 -2.35
C GLY A 24 3.48 17.76 -3.89
N ARG A 25 2.37 17.14 -4.37
CA ARG A 25 1.94 17.21 -5.77
C ARG A 25 0.52 17.74 -5.91
N THR A 26 -0.47 16.90 -5.57
CA THR A 26 -1.91 17.22 -5.66
C THR A 26 -2.56 17.38 -4.30
N THR A 27 -1.82 17.18 -3.24
CA THR A 27 -2.16 17.43 -1.84
C THR A 27 -1.10 18.38 -1.30
N ASP A 28 -1.48 19.59 -0.94
CA ASP A 28 -0.58 20.58 -0.37
C ASP A 28 -0.24 20.29 1.10
N GLU A 29 0.59 21.12 1.72
CA GLU A 29 1.05 20.91 3.10
C GLU A 29 -0.09 21.04 4.13
N TYR A 30 -1.08 21.90 3.88
CA TYR A 30 -2.21 22.08 4.80
C TYR A 30 -3.13 20.86 4.79
N GLU A 31 -3.47 20.40 3.60
CA GLU A 31 -4.24 19.16 3.42
C GLU A 31 -3.48 17.93 3.97
N ALA A 32 -2.17 17.86 3.77
CA ALA A 32 -1.35 16.78 4.31
C ALA A 32 -1.34 16.79 5.85
N ARG A 33 -1.24 17.97 6.44
CA ARG A 33 -1.32 18.19 7.88
C ARG A 33 -2.68 17.76 8.45
N ASP A 34 -3.77 18.17 7.81
CA ASP A 34 -5.12 17.81 8.23
C ASP A 34 -5.37 16.30 8.07
N GLN A 35 -4.83 15.68 7.01
CA GLN A 35 -4.89 14.23 6.81
C GLN A 35 -4.14 13.49 7.91
N LEU A 36 -2.93 13.91 8.28
CA LEU A 36 -2.19 13.27 9.37
C LEU A 36 -2.93 13.41 10.70
N ALA A 37 -3.45 14.60 11.03
CA ALA A 37 -4.24 14.83 12.23
C ALA A 37 -5.45 13.89 12.29
N ALA A 38 -6.26 13.84 11.23
CA ALA A 38 -7.43 12.98 11.15
C ALA A 38 -7.09 11.49 11.27
N PHE A 39 -5.96 11.07 10.68
CA PHE A 39 -5.49 9.69 10.76
C PHE A 39 -5.05 9.30 12.17
N LEU A 40 -4.31 10.18 12.86
CA LEU A 40 -3.90 9.98 14.26
C LEU A 40 -5.10 9.96 15.20
N ASP A 41 -6.05 10.89 15.04
CA ASP A 41 -7.29 10.96 15.83
C ASP A 41 -8.14 9.69 15.67
N ALA A 42 -8.13 9.07 14.48
CA ALA A 42 -8.77 7.77 14.24
C ALA A 42 -8.00 6.57 14.83
N GLY A 43 -6.87 6.80 15.49
CA GLY A 43 -6.00 5.75 16.04
C GLY A 43 -5.19 5.00 14.97
N GLY A 44 -4.95 5.63 13.82
CA GLY A 44 -4.09 5.11 12.77
C GLY A 44 -2.62 5.15 13.17
N THR A 45 -1.84 4.15 12.74
CA THR A 45 -0.43 4.02 13.14
C THR A 45 0.52 3.78 11.98
N LEU A 46 0.09 3.21 10.85
CA LEU A 46 0.95 2.89 9.71
C LEU A 46 0.88 3.99 8.66
N ILE A 47 2.01 4.65 8.38
CA ILE A 47 2.15 5.68 7.35
C ILE A 47 3.09 5.16 6.27
N ASP A 48 2.62 5.14 5.01
CA ASP A 48 3.34 4.62 3.85
C ASP A 48 3.77 5.75 2.91
N THR A 49 5.07 5.84 2.66
CA THR A 49 5.70 6.76 1.71
C THR A 49 6.69 6.02 0.78
N ALA A 50 7.47 6.72 -0.02
CA ALA A 50 8.58 6.19 -0.81
C ALA A 50 9.57 7.31 -1.18
N ASP A 51 10.84 6.94 -1.39
CA ASP A 51 11.94 7.83 -1.75
C ASP A 51 11.69 8.61 -3.06
N VAL A 52 10.90 8.04 -3.98
CA VAL A 52 10.59 8.63 -5.30
C VAL A 52 9.31 9.47 -5.32
N TYR A 53 8.50 9.47 -4.26
CA TYR A 53 7.26 10.24 -4.25
C TYR A 53 7.55 11.73 -4.23
N ALA A 54 7.03 12.45 -5.25
CA ALA A 54 7.32 13.87 -5.46
C ALA A 54 8.84 14.19 -5.37
N GLU A 55 9.70 13.30 -5.90
CA GLU A 55 11.16 13.45 -5.92
C GLU A 55 11.78 13.61 -4.51
N GLY A 56 11.12 13.05 -3.49
CA GLY A 56 11.53 13.09 -2.09
C GLY A 56 10.74 14.08 -1.22
N VAL A 57 10.00 15.01 -1.80
CA VAL A 57 9.20 16.02 -1.06
C VAL A 57 8.17 15.36 -0.12
N CYS A 58 7.61 14.19 -0.50
CA CYS A 58 6.69 13.46 0.40
C CYS A 58 7.36 13.05 1.71
N GLU A 59 8.62 12.59 1.67
CA GLU A 59 9.36 12.21 2.88
C GLU A 59 9.74 13.45 3.70
N GLU A 60 10.14 14.56 3.07
CA GLU A 60 10.46 15.83 3.76
C GLU A 60 9.22 16.39 4.48
N LEU A 61 8.08 16.42 3.80
CA LEU A 61 6.83 16.89 4.38
C LEU A 61 6.37 15.98 5.53
N LEU A 62 6.46 14.66 5.35
CA LEU A 62 6.12 13.70 6.40
C LEU A 62 7.03 13.88 7.62
N GLY A 63 8.34 14.05 7.43
CA GLY A 63 9.30 14.32 8.51
C GLY A 63 8.94 15.56 9.30
N THR A 64 8.66 16.68 8.59
CA THR A 64 8.21 17.94 9.21
C THR A 64 6.95 17.73 10.05
N LEU A 65 5.95 17.04 9.53
CA LEU A 65 4.68 16.81 10.23
C LEU A 65 4.83 15.85 11.42
N ILE A 66 5.68 14.80 11.33
CA ILE A 66 5.98 13.91 12.46
C ILE A 66 6.57 14.71 13.64
N GLN A 67 7.47 15.65 13.38
CA GLN A 67 8.03 16.52 14.41
C GLN A 67 6.98 17.50 14.95
N GLU A 68 6.17 18.13 14.09
CA GLU A 68 5.14 19.08 14.49
C GLU A 68 4.09 18.45 15.43
N PHE A 69 3.67 17.19 15.11
CA PHE A 69 2.69 16.47 15.93
C PHE A 69 3.31 15.69 17.09
N ASP A 70 4.63 15.67 17.22
CA ASP A 70 5.37 14.89 18.23
C ASP A 70 4.90 13.41 18.25
N CYS A 71 4.73 12.82 17.06
CA CYS A 71 4.06 11.52 16.92
C CYS A 71 5.02 10.38 16.51
N ARG A 72 6.34 10.60 16.46
CA ARG A 72 7.31 9.60 15.97
C ARG A 72 7.17 8.24 16.66
N ASP A 73 7.01 8.23 17.97
CA ASP A 73 6.90 7.00 18.76
C ASP A 73 5.53 6.33 18.68
N SER A 74 4.54 7.04 18.14
CA SER A 74 3.16 6.56 18.00
C SER A 74 2.86 5.99 16.61
N VAL A 75 3.77 6.18 15.64
CA VAL A 75 3.58 5.77 14.26
C VAL A 75 4.64 4.79 13.79
N VAL A 76 4.26 3.96 12.83
CA VAL A 76 5.12 3.06 12.06
C VAL A 76 5.35 3.71 10.70
N VAL A 77 6.55 4.18 10.44
CA VAL A 77 6.93 4.82 9.17
C VAL A 77 7.45 3.75 8.21
N ALA A 78 6.72 3.56 7.11
CA ALA A 78 7.12 2.69 6.01
C ALA A 78 7.60 3.54 4.82
N THR A 79 8.81 3.28 4.32
CA THR A 79 9.28 3.87 3.07
C THR A 79 9.87 2.81 2.15
N LYS A 80 10.19 3.19 0.91
CA LYS A 80 10.61 2.27 -0.14
C LYS A 80 11.82 2.83 -0.88
N ALA A 81 12.63 1.92 -1.43
CA ALA A 81 13.71 2.22 -2.37
C ALA A 81 13.65 1.29 -3.58
N VAL A 82 14.54 1.40 -4.53
CA VAL A 82 14.68 0.64 -5.78
C VAL A 82 14.21 1.40 -7.03
N SER A 83 13.07 2.10 -6.97
CA SER A 83 12.50 2.76 -8.15
C SER A 83 13.35 3.95 -8.58
N LEU A 84 13.59 4.06 -9.90
CA LEU A 84 14.28 5.18 -10.54
C LEU A 84 13.43 5.64 -11.75
N PRO A 85 12.32 6.37 -11.51
CA PRO A 85 11.48 6.85 -12.59
C PRO A 85 12.29 7.78 -13.52
N ASN A 86 11.97 7.76 -14.81
CA ASN A 86 12.60 8.59 -15.85
C ASN A 86 14.09 8.27 -16.13
N THR A 87 14.57 7.09 -15.76
CA THR A 87 15.91 6.60 -16.10
C THR A 87 15.82 5.34 -16.97
N GLU A 88 16.88 5.01 -17.71
CA GLU A 88 16.95 3.77 -18.50
C GLU A 88 16.81 2.53 -17.59
N ARG A 89 17.46 2.55 -16.42
CA ARG A 89 17.34 1.52 -15.41
C ARG A 89 16.24 1.90 -14.42
N ARG A 90 15.00 1.59 -14.77
CA ARG A 90 13.82 1.94 -13.94
C ARG A 90 13.85 1.39 -12.50
N PHE A 91 14.58 0.29 -12.27
CA PHE A 91 14.71 -0.35 -10.97
C PHE A 91 16.18 -0.66 -10.68
N ASN A 92 16.66 -0.31 -9.50
CA ASN A 92 18.02 -0.55 -9.07
C ASN A 92 18.04 -1.02 -7.61
N ALA A 93 18.12 -2.34 -7.41
CA ALA A 93 18.21 -2.97 -6.10
C ALA A 93 19.65 -3.31 -5.69
N SER A 94 20.66 -2.71 -6.37
CA SER A 94 22.05 -2.91 -6.01
C SER A 94 22.37 -2.38 -4.62
N ARG A 95 23.29 -3.02 -3.93
CA ARG A 95 23.67 -2.69 -2.56
C ARG A 95 24.05 -1.22 -2.37
N GLY A 96 24.88 -0.68 -3.26
CA GLY A 96 25.30 0.73 -3.19
C GLY A 96 24.11 1.66 -3.29
N HIS A 97 23.25 1.50 -4.33
CA HIS A 97 22.06 2.33 -4.50
C HIS A 97 21.11 2.24 -3.31
N LEU A 98 20.86 1.04 -2.79
CA LEU A 98 19.94 0.83 -1.67
C LEU A 98 20.41 1.54 -0.40
N LEU A 99 21.68 1.39 -0.02
CA LEU A 99 22.21 2.03 1.19
C LEU A 99 22.23 3.56 1.06
N ASP A 100 22.60 4.09 -0.12
CA ASP A 100 22.54 5.53 -0.40
C ASP A 100 21.09 6.06 -0.37
N ALA A 101 20.12 5.30 -0.91
CA ALA A 101 18.71 5.64 -0.87
C ALA A 101 18.17 5.67 0.56
N LEU A 102 18.54 4.68 1.39
CA LEU A 102 18.17 4.64 2.79
C LEU A 102 18.68 5.86 3.55
N ASP A 103 19.95 6.24 3.36
CA ASP A 103 20.54 7.40 4.02
C ASP A 103 19.86 8.71 3.60
N ARG A 104 19.48 8.83 2.33
CA ARG A 104 18.69 9.98 1.86
C ARG A 104 17.30 10.00 2.48
N SER A 105 16.61 8.86 2.58
CA SER A 105 15.28 8.77 3.20
C SER A 105 15.30 9.13 4.68
N LEU A 106 16.27 8.61 5.45
CA LEU A 106 16.46 8.98 6.85
C LEU A 106 16.66 10.48 7.03
N LYS A 107 17.47 11.11 6.16
CA LYS A 107 17.72 12.55 6.19
C LYS A 107 16.47 13.37 5.86
N ARG A 108 15.66 12.97 4.84
CA ARG A 108 14.44 13.69 4.47
C ARG A 108 13.35 13.56 5.52
N LEU A 109 13.19 12.36 6.08
CA LEU A 109 12.24 12.10 7.16
C LEU A 109 12.66 12.67 8.51
N ASP A 110 13.93 13.08 8.63
CA ASP A 110 14.53 13.56 9.88
C ASP A 110 14.32 12.60 11.07
N VAL A 111 14.65 11.30 10.82
CA VAL A 111 14.52 10.22 11.79
C VAL A 111 15.78 9.37 11.85
N ASP A 112 16.03 8.75 13.00
CA ASP A 112 17.20 7.87 13.21
C ASP A 112 17.02 6.48 12.57
N HIS A 113 15.77 6.04 12.37
CA HIS A 113 15.46 4.74 11.79
C HIS A 113 14.12 4.72 11.05
N ILE A 114 14.02 3.81 10.09
CA ILE A 114 12.79 3.43 9.39
C ILE A 114 12.21 2.19 10.06
N ASP A 115 10.92 2.20 10.37
CA ASP A 115 10.27 1.04 10.97
C ASP A 115 10.08 -0.10 9.98
N LEU A 116 9.59 0.21 8.76
CA LEU A 116 9.42 -0.76 7.68
C LEU A 116 10.03 -0.26 6.38
N TRP A 117 11.11 -0.91 5.93
CA TRP A 117 11.74 -0.59 4.66
C TRP A 117 11.41 -1.62 3.60
N GLN A 118 10.84 -1.19 2.48
CA GLN A 118 10.33 -2.08 1.44
C GLN A 118 11.09 -1.92 0.13
N MET A 119 11.39 -3.05 -0.52
CA MET A 119 11.88 -3.04 -1.89
C MET A 119 10.71 -2.75 -2.83
N HIS A 120 10.71 -1.57 -3.48
CA HIS A 120 9.56 -1.02 -4.23
C HIS A 120 9.13 -1.89 -5.41
N ALA A 121 10.08 -2.59 -6.04
CA ALA A 121 9.86 -3.50 -7.14
C ALA A 121 11.00 -4.53 -7.26
N TRP A 122 10.74 -5.60 -8.02
CA TRP A 122 11.78 -6.54 -8.43
C TRP A 122 12.72 -5.90 -9.45
N ASP A 123 14.03 -6.00 -9.21
CA ASP A 123 15.06 -5.62 -10.17
C ASP A 123 15.66 -6.88 -10.84
N THR A 124 15.54 -6.99 -12.15
CA THR A 124 16.01 -8.13 -12.90
C THR A 124 17.51 -8.11 -13.18
N TYR A 125 18.18 -6.98 -12.91
CA TYR A 125 19.62 -6.80 -13.16
C TYR A 125 20.47 -7.07 -11.92
N THR A 126 19.91 -6.93 -10.71
CA THR A 126 20.64 -7.18 -9.46
C THR A 126 20.39 -8.59 -8.97
N PRO A 127 21.43 -9.37 -8.65
CA PRO A 127 21.27 -10.64 -7.95
C PRO A 127 20.48 -10.45 -6.64
N LEU A 128 19.50 -11.31 -6.39
CA LEU A 128 18.65 -11.19 -5.20
C LEU A 128 19.48 -11.26 -3.90
N GLU A 129 20.53 -12.05 -3.90
CA GLU A 129 21.49 -12.21 -2.79
C GLU A 129 22.14 -10.88 -2.38
N GLU A 130 22.43 -10.02 -3.36
CA GLU A 130 22.99 -8.68 -3.13
C GLU A 130 21.97 -7.77 -2.46
N THR A 131 20.75 -7.75 -2.98
CA THR A 131 19.61 -7.00 -2.40
C THR A 131 19.35 -7.42 -0.96
N LEU A 132 19.25 -8.72 -0.70
CA LEU A 132 19.02 -9.26 0.64
C LEU A 132 20.16 -8.95 1.60
N SER A 133 21.41 -8.97 1.11
CA SER A 133 22.59 -8.58 1.90
C SER A 133 22.58 -7.08 2.26
N ALA A 134 22.06 -6.21 1.39
CA ALA A 134 21.89 -4.79 1.69
C ALA A 134 20.83 -4.58 2.80
N ILE A 135 19.72 -5.31 2.74
CA ILE A 135 18.67 -5.30 3.78
C ILE A 135 19.26 -5.73 5.13
N ASP A 136 20.00 -6.85 5.18
CA ASP A 136 20.61 -7.32 6.42
C ASP A 136 21.58 -6.28 7.00
N SER A 137 22.34 -5.58 6.14
CA SER A 137 23.26 -4.53 6.59
C SER A 137 22.51 -3.31 7.15
N ALA A 138 21.42 -2.92 6.53
CA ALA A 138 20.57 -1.82 6.99
C ALA A 138 19.95 -2.13 8.37
N ILE A 139 19.50 -3.36 8.58
CA ILE A 139 18.95 -3.81 9.86
C ILE A 139 20.04 -3.93 10.93
N ALA A 140 21.17 -4.54 10.60
CA ALA A 140 22.29 -4.69 11.53
C ALA A 140 22.86 -3.34 12.01
N SER A 141 22.80 -2.30 11.15
CA SER A 141 23.21 -0.94 11.52
C SER A 141 22.19 -0.21 12.42
N GLY A 142 21.02 -0.77 12.65
CA GLY A 142 19.92 -0.14 13.39
C GLY A 142 19.14 0.91 12.63
N LYS A 143 19.48 1.20 11.35
CA LYS A 143 18.77 2.17 10.49
C LYS A 143 17.41 1.67 10.02
N VAL A 144 17.17 0.37 10.07
CA VAL A 144 15.90 -0.28 9.69
C VAL A 144 15.50 -1.25 10.80
N ARG A 145 14.21 -1.29 11.16
CA ARG A 145 13.67 -2.25 12.13
C ARG A 145 13.14 -3.51 11.45
N TYR A 146 12.33 -3.36 10.41
CA TYR A 146 11.70 -4.44 9.66
C TYR A 146 11.84 -4.20 8.17
N ALA A 147 11.85 -5.28 7.39
CA ALA A 147 11.93 -5.21 5.94
C ALA A 147 10.77 -5.94 5.27
N GLY A 148 10.42 -5.47 4.08
CA GLY A 148 9.40 -6.03 3.23
C GLY A 148 9.70 -5.86 1.75
N MET A 149 8.75 -6.25 0.93
CA MET A 149 8.84 -6.11 -0.52
C MET A 149 7.54 -5.55 -1.09
N SER A 150 7.58 -5.07 -2.32
CA SER A 150 6.44 -4.58 -3.06
C SER A 150 6.54 -5.02 -4.52
N ASN A 151 5.41 -5.34 -5.14
CA ASN A 151 5.32 -5.72 -6.55
C ASN A 151 6.22 -6.93 -6.94
N TYR A 152 6.42 -7.85 -6.01
CA TYR A 152 7.04 -9.14 -6.27
C TYR A 152 5.97 -10.16 -6.60
N SER A 153 6.18 -11.01 -7.62
CA SER A 153 5.31 -12.16 -7.90
C SER A 153 5.36 -13.20 -6.78
N GLY A 154 4.47 -14.20 -6.80
CA GLY A 154 4.44 -15.26 -5.79
C GLY A 154 5.76 -16.01 -5.71
N TRP A 155 6.35 -16.43 -6.86
CA TRP A 155 7.64 -17.12 -6.86
C TRP A 155 8.82 -16.24 -6.41
N GLN A 156 8.80 -14.94 -6.75
CA GLN A 156 9.83 -13.98 -6.30
C GLN A 156 9.77 -13.79 -4.78
N SER A 157 8.56 -13.63 -4.24
CA SER A 157 8.31 -13.53 -2.81
C SER A 157 8.75 -14.78 -2.07
N ALA A 158 8.37 -15.97 -2.57
CA ALA A 158 8.77 -17.24 -2.00
C ALA A 158 10.30 -17.42 -1.99
N ARG A 159 10.96 -17.09 -3.11
CA ARG A 159 12.42 -17.17 -3.21
C ARG A 159 13.10 -16.23 -2.19
N ALA A 160 12.69 -14.96 -2.15
CA ALA A 160 13.30 -13.97 -1.25
C ALA A 160 13.12 -14.35 0.23
N CYS A 161 11.91 -14.71 0.63
CA CYS A 161 11.62 -15.10 2.02
C CYS A 161 12.36 -16.38 2.41
N THR A 162 12.37 -17.41 1.55
CA THR A 162 13.07 -18.68 1.84
C THR A 162 14.58 -18.46 1.99
N MET A 163 15.17 -17.65 1.12
CA MET A 163 16.60 -17.32 1.23
C MET A 163 16.94 -16.62 2.55
N GLN A 164 16.11 -15.65 2.98
CA GLN A 164 16.28 -14.99 4.27
C GLN A 164 16.08 -15.96 5.44
N GLN A 165 15.08 -16.83 5.41
CA GLN A 165 14.80 -17.80 6.47
C GLN A 165 15.93 -18.85 6.63
N LEU A 166 16.56 -19.25 5.53
CA LEU A 166 17.64 -20.25 5.55
C LEU A 166 19.02 -19.67 5.87
N LYS A 167 19.20 -18.37 5.80
CA LYS A 167 20.48 -17.69 6.07
C LYS A 167 20.61 -17.40 7.58
N PRO A 168 21.59 -17.99 8.28
CA PRO A 168 21.80 -17.71 9.71
C PRO A 168 22.07 -16.23 9.98
N GLY A 169 21.37 -15.66 10.95
CA GLY A 169 21.53 -14.26 11.37
C GLY A 169 20.86 -13.22 10.46
N SER A 170 20.14 -13.64 9.42
CA SER A 170 19.34 -12.72 8.61
C SER A 170 17.99 -12.40 9.26
N THR A 171 17.38 -11.28 8.85
CA THR A 171 16.08 -10.86 9.34
C THR A 171 14.99 -11.25 8.33
N PRO A 172 13.88 -11.86 8.77
CA PRO A 172 12.78 -12.21 7.88
C PRO A 172 12.17 -10.99 7.20
N LEU A 173 11.71 -11.14 5.95
CA LEU A 173 10.81 -10.20 5.30
C LEU A 173 9.40 -10.42 5.85
N ILE A 174 8.73 -9.34 6.29
CA ILE A 174 7.45 -9.46 7.03
C ILE A 174 6.24 -8.96 6.25
N THR A 175 6.43 -8.24 5.13
CA THR A 175 5.33 -7.71 4.33
C THR A 175 5.55 -7.88 2.84
N THR A 176 4.43 -7.90 2.09
CA THR A 176 4.38 -7.67 0.66
C THR A 176 3.33 -6.61 0.35
N GLN A 177 3.71 -5.57 -0.40
CA GLN A 177 2.79 -4.49 -0.78
C GLN A 177 2.39 -4.66 -2.26
N MET A 178 1.09 -4.84 -2.53
CA MET A 178 0.57 -5.25 -3.84
C MET A 178 -0.66 -4.45 -4.23
N GLU A 179 -0.90 -4.28 -5.55
CA GLU A 179 -2.19 -3.78 -6.02
C GLU A 179 -3.28 -4.80 -5.69
N TYR A 180 -4.28 -4.39 -4.92
CA TYR A 180 -5.38 -5.27 -4.57
C TYR A 180 -6.66 -4.46 -4.31
N SER A 181 -7.74 -4.85 -4.98
CA SER A 181 -9.07 -4.25 -4.87
C SER A 181 -10.12 -5.18 -5.48
N LEU A 182 -11.40 -4.82 -5.42
CA LEU A 182 -12.47 -5.51 -6.17
C LEU A 182 -12.23 -5.54 -7.68
N LEU A 183 -11.45 -4.61 -8.25
CA LEU A 183 -11.11 -4.57 -9.67
C LEU A 183 -9.86 -5.38 -10.02
N GLU A 184 -8.91 -5.47 -9.07
CA GLU A 184 -7.66 -6.20 -9.25
C GLU A 184 -7.52 -7.26 -8.15
N ARG A 185 -7.81 -8.51 -8.51
CA ARG A 185 -7.77 -9.67 -7.62
C ARG A 185 -6.71 -10.70 -8.01
N GLY A 186 -5.86 -10.38 -8.98
CA GLY A 186 -4.81 -11.28 -9.47
C GLY A 186 -3.84 -11.77 -8.37
N VAL A 187 -3.69 -10.99 -7.29
CA VAL A 187 -2.89 -11.39 -6.12
C VAL A 187 -3.41 -12.67 -5.43
N GLU A 188 -4.70 -12.99 -5.57
CA GLU A 188 -5.31 -14.17 -4.95
C GLU A 188 -4.79 -15.48 -5.54
N ARG A 189 -4.25 -15.43 -6.76
CA ARG A 189 -3.71 -16.61 -7.45
C ARG A 189 -2.44 -17.15 -6.77
N GLU A 190 -1.46 -16.30 -6.52
CA GLU A 190 -0.15 -16.73 -6.00
C GLU A 190 0.26 -15.98 -4.72
N ILE A 191 0.03 -14.66 -4.65
CA ILE A 191 0.54 -13.83 -3.56
C ILE A 191 -0.14 -14.16 -2.24
N VAL A 192 -1.48 -14.26 -2.22
CA VAL A 192 -2.23 -14.59 -1.00
C VAL A 192 -1.84 -15.94 -0.42
N PRO A 193 -1.82 -17.05 -1.22
CA PRO A 193 -1.36 -18.33 -0.69
C PRO A 193 0.12 -18.34 -0.30
N ALA A 194 1.00 -17.65 -1.03
CA ALA A 194 2.40 -17.49 -0.66
C ALA A 194 2.56 -16.71 0.65
N ALA A 195 1.86 -15.58 0.79
CA ALA A 195 1.89 -14.76 2.00
C ALA A 195 1.44 -15.55 3.23
N LYS A 196 0.36 -16.32 3.11
CA LYS A 196 -0.12 -17.22 4.17
C LYS A 196 0.93 -18.27 4.55
N SER A 197 1.56 -18.90 3.55
CA SER A 197 2.57 -19.94 3.78
C SER A 197 3.85 -19.41 4.42
N LEU A 198 4.24 -18.19 4.07
CA LEU A 198 5.49 -17.54 4.50
C LEU A 198 5.33 -16.70 5.77
N GLY A 199 4.10 -16.48 6.23
CA GLY A 199 3.80 -15.64 7.39
C GLY A 199 4.03 -14.14 7.14
N ILE A 200 3.92 -13.67 5.88
CA ILE A 200 4.05 -12.26 5.52
C ILE A 200 2.68 -11.58 5.40
N GLY A 201 2.59 -10.32 5.81
CA GLY A 201 1.37 -9.52 5.73
C GLY A 201 1.22 -8.82 4.38
N ILE A 202 -0.01 -8.72 3.88
CA ILE A 202 -0.32 -8.01 2.63
C ILE A 202 -0.75 -6.58 2.94
N LEU A 203 -0.11 -5.62 2.28
CA LEU A 203 -0.45 -4.20 2.31
C LEU A 203 -1.01 -3.78 0.93
N PRO A 204 -2.33 -3.74 0.74
CA PRO A 204 -2.92 -3.35 -0.53
C PRO A 204 -2.68 -1.89 -0.88
N TRP A 205 -2.05 -1.60 -2.04
CA TRP A 205 -2.06 -0.27 -2.62
C TRP A 205 -3.17 -0.15 -3.68
N SER A 206 -3.61 1.07 -3.98
CA SER A 206 -4.78 1.35 -4.81
C SER A 206 -6.06 0.60 -4.39
N PRO A 207 -6.41 0.58 -3.10
CA PRO A 207 -7.53 -0.22 -2.59
C PRO A 207 -8.89 0.15 -3.20
N LEU A 208 -8.99 1.35 -3.76
CA LEU A 208 -10.18 1.85 -4.47
C LEU A 208 -10.05 1.76 -6.01
N GLY A 209 -9.19 0.85 -6.53
CA GLY A 209 -9.01 0.71 -7.98
C GLY A 209 -8.70 2.07 -8.63
N ARG A 210 -7.70 2.77 -8.09
CA ARG A 210 -7.27 4.10 -8.58
C ARG A 210 -8.37 5.18 -8.55
N GLY A 211 -9.37 4.99 -7.68
CA GLY A 211 -10.52 5.85 -7.49
C GLY A 211 -11.77 5.46 -8.30
N VAL A 212 -11.73 4.39 -9.08
CA VAL A 212 -12.89 3.91 -9.85
C VAL A 212 -13.98 3.36 -8.93
N LEU A 213 -13.61 2.65 -7.88
CA LEU A 213 -14.54 2.08 -6.89
C LEU A 213 -15.26 3.12 -6.01
N THR A 214 -14.90 4.40 -6.11
CA THR A 214 -15.72 5.46 -5.49
C THR A 214 -17.05 5.68 -6.19
N GLY A 215 -17.24 5.13 -7.40
CA GLY A 215 -18.43 5.32 -8.23
C GLY A 215 -18.49 6.67 -8.98
N LYS A 216 -17.53 7.57 -8.76
CA LYS A 216 -17.55 8.92 -9.36
C LYS A 216 -17.46 8.95 -10.90
N TYR A 217 -16.99 7.87 -11.51
CA TYR A 217 -16.88 7.73 -12.97
C TYR A 217 -18.08 7.03 -13.62
N ARG A 218 -19.13 6.69 -12.87
CA ARG A 218 -20.31 5.96 -13.39
C ARG A 218 -21.07 6.70 -14.48
N HIS A 219 -21.16 8.02 -14.37
CA HIS A 219 -21.99 8.83 -15.29
C HIS A 219 -21.19 9.83 -16.11
N SER A 220 -20.10 10.34 -15.56
CA SER A 220 -19.22 11.32 -16.20
C SER A 220 -17.82 11.29 -15.57
N ILE A 221 -16.86 11.91 -16.22
CA ILE A 221 -15.51 12.10 -15.66
C ILE A 221 -15.47 13.48 -15.00
N PRO A 222 -15.44 13.58 -13.65
CA PRO A 222 -15.32 14.86 -12.96
C PRO A 222 -14.05 15.59 -13.36
N ILE A 223 -14.15 16.90 -13.62
CA ILE A 223 -13.04 17.71 -14.15
C ILE A 223 -11.83 17.79 -13.23
N ASP A 224 -12.04 17.69 -11.94
CA ASP A 224 -11.03 17.70 -10.88
C ASP A 224 -10.50 16.30 -10.53
N SER A 225 -10.88 15.26 -11.29
CA SER A 225 -10.52 13.88 -11.03
C SER A 225 -9.21 13.47 -11.73
N ARG A 226 -8.59 12.38 -11.25
CA ARG A 226 -7.45 11.74 -11.93
C ARG A 226 -7.80 11.29 -13.36
N GLY A 227 -9.04 10.92 -13.62
CA GLY A 227 -9.50 10.52 -14.96
C GLY A 227 -9.54 11.67 -15.96
N ALA A 228 -9.65 12.92 -15.52
CA ALA A 228 -9.62 14.12 -16.38
C ALA A 228 -8.20 14.66 -16.59
N SER A 229 -7.23 14.27 -15.76
CA SER A 229 -5.85 14.76 -15.86
C SER A 229 -5.08 14.00 -16.96
N PRO A 230 -4.41 14.68 -17.90
CA PRO A 230 -3.59 14.04 -18.93
C PRO A 230 -2.52 13.08 -18.34
N ASP A 231 -1.93 13.44 -17.20
CA ASP A 231 -0.85 12.69 -16.58
C ASP A 231 -1.31 11.39 -15.89
N THR A 232 -2.58 11.31 -15.50
CA THR A 232 -3.10 10.19 -14.71
C THR A 232 -4.30 9.48 -15.33
N SER A 233 -4.87 9.99 -16.42
CA SER A 233 -6.03 9.38 -17.08
C SER A 233 -5.75 7.96 -17.57
N ALA A 234 -4.58 7.71 -18.17
CA ALA A 234 -4.18 6.38 -18.61
C ALA A 234 -4.14 5.37 -17.46
N PHE A 235 -3.76 5.82 -16.27
CA PHE A 235 -3.72 5.00 -15.05
C PHE A 235 -5.12 4.61 -14.56
N VAL A 236 -6.10 5.51 -14.69
CA VAL A 236 -7.52 5.25 -14.34
C VAL A 236 -8.20 4.39 -15.40
N ASN A 237 -7.91 4.64 -16.69
CA ASN A 237 -8.54 3.97 -17.82
C ASN A 237 -8.26 2.46 -17.91
N LEU A 238 -7.30 1.92 -17.16
CA LEU A 238 -7.10 0.48 -17.01
C LEU A 238 -8.35 -0.24 -16.47
N TYR A 239 -9.23 0.46 -15.77
CA TYR A 239 -10.47 -0.07 -15.22
C TYR A 239 -11.71 0.59 -15.83
N SER A 240 -11.76 0.74 -17.17
CA SER A 240 -12.87 1.35 -17.92
C SER A 240 -13.69 0.33 -18.72
N ASP A 241 -13.39 -0.95 -18.60
CA ASP A 241 -14.08 -2.02 -19.33
C ASP A 241 -15.46 -2.35 -18.73
N GLU A 242 -16.23 -3.19 -19.44
CA GLU A 242 -17.56 -3.60 -19.02
C GLU A 242 -17.57 -4.44 -17.73
N ARG A 243 -16.47 -5.16 -17.43
CA ARG A 243 -16.33 -5.88 -16.16
C ARG A 243 -16.24 -4.90 -15.00
N ALA A 244 -15.38 -3.90 -15.11
CA ALA A 244 -15.23 -2.86 -14.09
C ALA A 244 -16.53 -2.11 -13.85
N LYS A 245 -17.29 -1.76 -14.91
CA LYS A 245 -18.59 -1.10 -14.76
C LYS A 245 -19.58 -1.95 -13.97
N ARG A 246 -19.72 -3.24 -14.30
CA ARG A 246 -20.61 -4.14 -13.54
C ARG A 246 -20.23 -4.26 -12.06
N ILE A 247 -18.93 -4.31 -11.75
CA ILE A 247 -18.44 -4.35 -10.37
C ILE A 247 -18.81 -3.05 -9.64
N VAL A 248 -18.57 -1.90 -10.27
CA VAL A 248 -18.88 -0.59 -9.67
C VAL A 248 -20.40 -0.40 -9.46
N ASP A 249 -21.23 -0.89 -10.38
CA ASP A 249 -22.70 -0.81 -10.26
C ASP A 249 -23.21 -1.72 -9.11
N ALA A 250 -22.71 -2.94 -9.02
CA ALA A 250 -23.03 -3.84 -7.90
C ALA A 250 -22.56 -3.26 -6.55
N LEU A 251 -21.36 -2.70 -6.52
CA LEU A 251 -20.81 -2.05 -5.33
C LEU A 251 -21.68 -0.86 -4.89
N ALA A 252 -22.13 -0.02 -5.85
CA ALA A 252 -23.00 1.11 -5.54
C ALA A 252 -24.38 0.67 -5.01
N THR A 253 -24.92 -0.45 -5.52
CA THR A 253 -26.16 -1.04 -5.02
C THR A 253 -25.98 -1.56 -3.60
N ALA A 254 -24.90 -2.26 -3.31
CA ALA A 254 -24.58 -2.73 -1.97
C ALA A 254 -24.40 -1.57 -0.98
N ALA A 255 -23.70 -0.52 -1.40
CA ALA A 255 -23.48 0.69 -0.60
C ALA A 255 -24.80 1.39 -0.24
N GLN A 256 -25.71 1.53 -1.21
CA GLN A 256 -27.05 2.08 -0.96
C GLN A 256 -27.85 1.25 0.06
N GLY A 257 -27.76 -0.07 -0.02
CA GLY A 257 -28.44 -0.96 0.93
C GLY A 257 -27.88 -0.90 2.36
N LEU A 258 -26.63 -0.46 2.51
CA LEU A 258 -25.94 -0.34 3.80
C LEU A 258 -25.89 1.10 4.34
N ASP A 259 -26.52 2.06 3.66
CA ASP A 259 -26.43 3.49 3.97
C ASP A 259 -24.95 3.97 4.09
N ALA A 260 -24.09 3.45 3.21
CA ALA A 260 -22.67 3.71 3.17
C ALA A 260 -22.25 4.20 1.77
N SER A 261 -21.06 4.76 1.64
CA SER A 261 -20.48 5.09 0.34
C SER A 261 -19.88 3.85 -0.35
N PRO A 262 -19.81 3.81 -1.69
CA PRO A 262 -19.11 2.75 -2.41
C PRO A 262 -17.64 2.59 -1.97
N ALA A 263 -16.98 3.70 -1.61
CA ALA A 263 -15.60 3.67 -1.13
C ALA A 263 -15.48 2.93 0.21
N GLU A 264 -16.36 3.20 1.16
CA GLU A 264 -16.38 2.52 2.46
C GLU A 264 -16.63 1.01 2.30
N VAL A 265 -17.61 0.63 1.47
CA VAL A 265 -17.90 -0.79 1.22
C VAL A 265 -16.72 -1.50 0.55
N ALA A 266 -16.08 -0.87 -0.45
CA ALA A 266 -14.91 -1.44 -1.12
C ALA A 266 -13.72 -1.61 -0.17
N LEU A 267 -13.48 -0.64 0.71
CA LEU A 267 -12.42 -0.69 1.70
C LEU A 267 -12.70 -1.72 2.80
N ALA A 268 -13.93 -1.80 3.32
CA ALA A 268 -14.33 -2.80 4.30
C ALA A 268 -14.19 -4.22 3.73
N TRP A 269 -14.62 -4.44 2.48
CA TRP A 269 -14.42 -5.72 1.79
C TRP A 269 -12.94 -6.09 1.72
N LEU A 270 -12.07 -5.18 1.29
CA LEU A 270 -10.64 -5.44 1.14
C LEU A 270 -9.93 -5.60 2.49
N ARG A 271 -10.26 -4.77 3.48
CA ARG A 271 -9.71 -4.81 4.83
C ARG A 271 -9.85 -6.19 5.48
N ASP A 272 -10.94 -6.90 5.18
CA ASP A 272 -11.27 -8.17 5.79
C ASP A 272 -10.92 -9.38 4.90
N ARG A 273 -10.15 -9.15 3.79
CA ARG A 273 -9.62 -10.25 2.99
C ARG A 273 -8.49 -11.00 3.69
N PRO A 274 -8.37 -12.33 3.45
CA PRO A 274 -7.33 -13.16 4.06
C PRO A 274 -5.92 -12.62 3.80
N GLY A 275 -5.12 -12.47 4.86
CA GLY A 275 -3.73 -12.01 4.79
C GLY A 275 -3.56 -10.50 4.66
N VAL A 276 -4.63 -9.74 4.43
CA VAL A 276 -4.58 -8.27 4.40
C VAL A 276 -4.40 -7.73 5.81
N ILE A 277 -3.39 -6.90 5.97
CA ILE A 277 -3.10 -6.20 7.23
C ILE A 277 -3.77 -4.83 7.24
N ALA A 278 -3.42 -4.00 6.26
CA ALA A 278 -3.91 -2.62 6.16
C ALA A 278 -3.95 -2.15 4.70
N PRO A 279 -5.11 -1.91 4.08
CA PRO A 279 -5.21 -1.15 2.85
C PRO A 279 -4.63 0.25 3.01
N ILE A 280 -3.81 0.68 2.03
CA ILE A 280 -3.15 1.98 2.03
C ILE A 280 -4.08 3.03 1.40
N LEU A 281 -4.58 3.94 2.23
CA LEU A 281 -5.50 5.00 1.84
C LEU A 281 -4.75 6.14 1.15
N GLY A 282 -5.02 6.39 -0.14
CA GLY A 282 -4.43 7.47 -0.93
C GLY A 282 -5.44 8.56 -1.22
N ALA A 283 -5.70 9.45 -0.27
CA ALA A 283 -6.60 10.60 -0.41
C ALA A 283 -5.85 11.82 -0.98
N ARG A 284 -6.56 12.68 -1.75
CA ARG A 284 -6.06 13.99 -2.16
C ARG A 284 -6.50 15.10 -1.22
N THR A 285 -7.64 14.91 -0.54
CA THR A 285 -8.19 15.87 0.42
C THR A 285 -8.50 15.16 1.73
N ASN A 286 -8.52 15.92 2.83
CA ASN A 286 -8.89 15.42 4.15
C ASN A 286 -10.32 14.86 4.16
N ALA A 287 -11.25 15.49 3.44
CA ALA A 287 -12.63 14.98 3.31
C ALA A 287 -12.67 13.55 2.70
N GLN A 288 -11.82 13.27 1.70
CA GLN A 288 -11.72 11.92 1.13
C GLN A 288 -11.12 10.92 2.13
N LEU A 289 -10.16 11.34 2.94
CA LEU A 289 -9.58 10.48 3.97
C LEU A 289 -10.59 10.18 5.07
N LEU A 290 -11.30 11.18 5.58
CA LEU A 290 -12.34 11.00 6.60
C LEU A 290 -13.42 10.01 6.15
N LEU A 291 -13.87 10.14 4.88
CA LEU A 291 -14.81 9.18 4.29
C LEU A 291 -14.22 7.76 4.26
N ALA A 292 -12.97 7.63 3.83
CA ALA A 292 -12.30 6.33 3.77
C ALA A 292 -12.10 5.70 5.16
N LEU A 293 -11.80 6.51 6.17
CA LEU A 293 -11.67 6.07 7.57
C LEU A 293 -12.98 5.55 8.15
N GLY A 294 -14.15 6.00 7.66
CA GLY A 294 -15.46 5.44 8.02
C GLY A 294 -15.58 3.94 7.74
N SER A 295 -14.79 3.41 6.78
CA SER A 295 -14.73 1.97 6.54
C SER A 295 -14.22 1.15 7.71
N GLU A 296 -13.56 1.77 8.70
CA GLU A 296 -13.06 1.08 9.90
C GLU A 296 -14.18 0.43 10.71
N GLU A 297 -15.31 1.10 10.84
CA GLU A 297 -16.45 0.64 11.64
C GLU A 297 -17.48 -0.15 10.81
N LEU A 298 -17.37 -0.14 9.48
CA LEU A 298 -18.32 -0.81 8.60
C LEU A 298 -18.09 -2.33 8.58
N GLU A 299 -19.06 -3.08 9.07
CA GLU A 299 -19.11 -4.53 8.96
C GLU A 299 -20.02 -4.93 7.79
N LEU A 300 -19.50 -5.74 6.87
CA LEU A 300 -20.26 -6.21 5.73
C LEU A 300 -21.02 -7.49 6.07
N PRO A 301 -22.35 -7.56 5.82
CA PRO A 301 -23.08 -8.82 5.87
C PRO A 301 -22.46 -9.88 4.96
N GLU A 302 -22.58 -11.14 5.35
CA GLU A 302 -21.99 -12.26 4.59
C GLU A 302 -22.53 -12.33 3.17
N GLU A 303 -23.84 -12.07 2.98
CA GLU A 303 -24.49 -12.06 1.67
C GLU A 303 -23.93 -10.98 0.75
N ILE A 304 -23.65 -9.78 1.28
CA ILE A 304 -23.03 -8.68 0.52
C ILE A 304 -21.59 -9.05 0.15
N THR A 305 -20.85 -9.60 1.10
CA THR A 305 -19.47 -10.06 0.86
C THR A 305 -19.43 -11.14 -0.22
N ALA A 306 -20.34 -12.12 -0.17
CA ALA A 306 -20.46 -13.18 -1.19
C ALA A 306 -20.81 -12.59 -2.57
N ALA A 307 -21.81 -11.71 -2.64
CA ALA A 307 -22.21 -11.07 -3.91
C ALA A 307 -21.06 -10.25 -4.52
N LEU A 308 -20.29 -9.50 -3.70
CA LEU A 308 -19.12 -8.77 -4.18
C LEU A 308 -18.00 -9.70 -4.62
N ASN A 309 -17.80 -10.84 -3.95
CA ASN A 309 -16.86 -11.87 -4.38
C ASN A 309 -17.23 -12.44 -5.75
N ASP A 310 -18.50 -12.78 -5.96
CA ASP A 310 -18.99 -13.40 -7.19
C ASP A 310 -18.88 -12.45 -8.38
N ILE A 311 -19.34 -11.20 -8.25
CA ILE A 311 -19.30 -10.22 -9.35
C ILE A 311 -17.87 -9.82 -9.74
N SER A 312 -16.94 -9.85 -8.78
CA SER A 312 -15.55 -9.47 -8.98
C SER A 312 -14.62 -10.67 -9.18
N ASP A 313 -15.16 -11.88 -9.26
CA ASP A 313 -14.36 -13.10 -9.33
C ASP A 313 -13.32 -13.03 -10.46
N PRO A 314 -12.01 -13.22 -10.13
CA PRO A 314 -10.97 -13.28 -11.14
C PRO A 314 -11.04 -14.61 -11.85
N HIS A 315 -10.98 -14.61 -13.17
CA HIS A 315 -10.85 -15.87 -13.91
C HIS A 315 -9.50 -16.52 -13.58
N MET A 316 -9.53 -17.53 -12.68
CA MET A 316 -8.36 -18.36 -12.39
C MET A 316 -8.22 -19.38 -13.51
N GLY A 317 -7.02 -19.47 -14.09
CA GLY A 317 -6.69 -20.47 -15.10
C GLY A 317 -5.98 -21.69 -14.50
N TYR A 318 -5.60 -22.63 -15.37
CA TYR A 318 -4.71 -23.72 -14.98
C TYR A 318 -3.41 -23.15 -14.35
N PRO A 319 -2.85 -23.72 -13.25
CA PRO A 319 -3.27 -24.99 -12.59
C PRO A 319 -4.27 -24.82 -11.44
N GLU A 320 -4.74 -23.61 -11.12
CA GLU A 320 -5.56 -23.32 -9.93
C GLU A 320 -7.07 -23.60 -10.15
N SER A 321 -7.47 -23.93 -11.36
CA SER A 321 -8.89 -24.21 -11.73
C SER A 321 -9.30 -25.63 -11.37
#